data_6daa71b1fe70ec7b18c7879e6fbfcc49
#
_entry.id   6daa71b1fe70ec7b18c7879e6fbfcc49
#
_cell.length_a   1.000
_cell.length_b   1.000
_cell.length_c   1.000
_cell.angle_alpha   90.00
_cell.angle_beta   90.00
_cell.angle_gamma   90.00
#
_symmetry.space_group_name_H-M   'P 1'
#
loop_
_entity.id
_entity.type
_entity.pdbx_description
1 polymer ?
#
loop_
_entity_poly.entity_id
_entity_poly.type
_entity_poly.pdbx_seq_one_letter_code
_entity_poly.pdbx_strand_id
1 'polypeptide(L)'
;DEKDQEEIYVHAQKDQNIHVNHDESTFVGHDRSEQVENDETVTIGHDRKETVGNDEQVNIGQDRRHDIGRDDFLTVGRNHTIHTAKDRTETVGNNRRDKTAASHWVSIGGHQEQTVEGHSELQAGQAIRQRTKVFELQAAESLTLKGPGGTIRIDASGITLDGLAILIQGPMTQQPGGGTHSISLNGTPEPGEPVCVGCLLKAIAEGRSVVRFEG
;
A
#
# COMPACT_ATOMS: atom_id res chain seq x y z
N ASP A 1 18.37 -23.30 63.45
CA ASP A 1 18.14 -23.44 62.00
C ASP A 1 18.66 -24.79 61.55
N GLU A 2 17.77 -25.68 61.12
CA GLU A 2 18.18 -26.90 60.46
C GLU A 2 18.64 -26.59 59.05
N LYS A 3 19.78 -27.13 58.63
CA LYS A 3 20.33 -26.95 57.30
C LYS A 3 19.30 -27.36 56.25
N ASP A 4 19.06 -26.51 55.26
CA ASP A 4 18.10 -26.67 54.15
C ASP A 4 16.61 -26.51 54.53
N GLN A 5 16.30 -25.89 55.70
CA GLN A 5 14.95 -25.53 56.16
C GLN A 5 14.88 -24.11 56.74
N GLU A 6 15.79 -23.26 56.35
CA GLU A 6 15.79 -21.86 56.79
C GLU A 6 14.67 -21.08 56.11
N GLU A 7 13.84 -20.40 56.91
CA GLU A 7 12.73 -19.57 56.43
C GLU A 7 12.71 -18.22 57.17
N ILE A 8 12.49 -17.14 56.46
CA ILE A 8 12.09 -15.86 57.03
C ILE A 8 10.64 -15.61 56.62
N TYR A 9 9.73 -15.69 57.55
CA TYR A 9 8.32 -15.42 57.35
C TYR A 9 7.95 -14.06 57.96
N VAL A 10 7.44 -13.14 57.12
CA VAL A 10 6.96 -11.82 57.54
C VAL A 10 5.46 -11.77 57.30
N HIS A 11 4.68 -11.56 58.34
CA HIS A 11 3.23 -11.45 58.26
C HIS A 11 2.76 -10.16 58.92
N ALA A 12 2.08 -9.31 58.16
CA ALA A 12 1.37 -8.15 58.67
C ALA A 12 -0.14 -8.35 58.55
N GLN A 13 -0.86 -8.27 59.66
CA GLN A 13 -2.32 -8.44 59.65
C GLN A 13 -3.07 -7.31 58.93
N LYS A 14 -2.43 -6.16 58.72
CA LYS A 14 -3.05 -5.02 58.08
C LYS A 14 -2.10 -4.35 57.10
N ASP A 15 -1.13 -3.63 57.60
CA ASP A 15 -0.28 -2.77 56.77
C ASP A 15 1.19 -3.15 56.97
N GLN A 16 1.94 -3.25 55.90
CA GLN A 16 3.38 -3.31 55.90
C GLN A 16 3.93 -2.10 55.10
N ASN A 17 4.74 -1.28 55.72
CA ASN A 17 5.41 -0.14 55.10
C ASN A 17 6.92 -0.34 55.20
N ILE A 18 7.57 -0.31 54.02
CA ILE A 18 9.03 -0.33 53.90
C ILE A 18 9.47 1.00 53.34
N HIS A 19 10.31 1.73 54.05
CA HIS A 19 10.87 3.00 53.64
C HIS A 19 12.39 2.91 53.66
N VAL A 20 13.01 3.05 52.50
CA VAL A 20 14.47 3.00 52.31
C VAL A 20 14.93 4.34 51.84
N ASN A 21 15.78 5.04 52.64
CA ASN A 21 16.22 6.37 52.32
C ASN A 21 17.31 6.45 51.23
N HIS A 22 17.99 5.34 50.95
CA HIS A 22 19.09 5.31 50.01
C HIS A 22 18.93 4.17 48.99
N ASP A 23 19.55 3.05 49.19
CA ASP A 23 19.57 1.95 48.25
C ASP A 23 18.87 0.72 48.77
N GLU A 24 18.09 0.05 47.95
CA GLU A 24 17.55 -1.26 48.17
C GLU A 24 18.03 -2.22 47.06
N SER A 25 18.51 -3.41 47.45
CA SER A 25 18.85 -4.46 46.51
C SER A 25 18.26 -5.79 46.96
N THR A 26 17.65 -6.51 46.01
CA THR A 26 17.09 -7.83 46.24
C THR A 26 17.74 -8.82 45.27
N PHE A 27 18.35 -9.86 45.80
CA PHE A 27 18.88 -10.98 45.03
C PHE A 27 18.10 -12.24 45.34
N VAL A 28 17.52 -12.88 44.34
CA VAL A 28 16.78 -14.13 44.43
C VAL A 28 17.54 -15.18 43.61
N GLY A 29 18.09 -16.20 44.24
CA GLY A 29 18.93 -17.20 43.59
C GLY A 29 18.15 -18.22 42.75
N HIS A 30 16.85 -18.35 42.95
CA HIS A 30 16.00 -19.29 42.20
C HIS A 30 14.70 -18.61 41.74
N ASP A 31 13.58 -18.83 42.40
CA ASP A 31 12.28 -18.35 41.95
C ASP A 31 11.77 -17.18 42.80
N ARG A 32 11.14 -16.20 42.14
CA ARG A 32 10.36 -15.15 42.79
C ARG A 32 8.94 -15.20 42.28
N SER A 33 7.95 -15.22 43.17
CA SER A 33 6.55 -15.01 42.85
C SER A 33 6.01 -13.81 43.64
N GLU A 34 5.17 -13.02 42.96
CA GLU A 34 4.49 -11.89 43.56
C GLU A 34 3.03 -11.93 43.15
N GLN A 35 2.13 -11.80 44.10
CA GLN A 35 0.69 -11.79 43.87
C GLN A 35 0.08 -10.56 44.54
N VAL A 36 -0.57 -9.73 43.76
CA VAL A 36 -1.34 -8.56 44.20
C VAL A 36 -2.79 -8.78 43.81
N GLU A 37 -3.68 -8.87 44.81
CA GLU A 37 -5.08 -9.20 44.56
C GLU A 37 -5.91 -8.05 44.02
N ASN A 38 -5.49 -6.82 44.23
CA ASN A 38 -6.21 -5.62 43.78
C ASN A 38 -5.34 -4.76 42.91
N ASP A 39 -4.70 -3.75 43.40
CA ASP A 39 -3.99 -2.75 42.60
C ASP A 39 -2.49 -2.74 42.89
N GLU A 40 -1.69 -2.67 41.84
CA GLU A 40 -0.26 -2.38 41.90
C GLU A 40 0.04 -1.04 41.25
N THR A 41 0.80 -0.19 41.92
CA THR A 41 1.29 1.06 41.36
C THR A 41 2.81 1.12 41.44
N VAL A 42 3.46 1.24 40.29
CA VAL A 42 4.92 1.39 40.21
C VAL A 42 5.25 2.76 39.61
N THR A 43 5.98 3.59 40.34
CA THR A 43 6.45 4.90 39.86
C THR A 43 7.96 4.92 39.87
N ILE A 44 8.57 5.15 38.70
CA ILE A 44 10.02 5.23 38.51
C ILE A 44 10.35 6.67 38.08
N GLY A 45 11.11 7.37 38.90
CA GLY A 45 11.43 8.78 38.65
C GLY A 45 12.49 9.02 37.56
N HIS A 46 13.28 8.00 37.22
CA HIS A 46 14.34 8.13 36.22
C HIS A 46 14.33 6.94 35.24
N ASP A 47 15.16 5.96 35.39
CA ASP A 47 15.31 4.89 34.41
C ASP A 47 14.76 3.55 34.93
N ARG A 48 14.07 2.81 34.08
CA ARG A 48 13.74 1.40 34.29
C ARG A 48 14.45 0.54 33.23
N LYS A 49 15.21 -0.43 33.65
CA LYS A 49 15.79 -1.45 32.77
C LYS A 49 15.28 -2.82 33.17
N GLU A 50 14.76 -3.54 32.20
CA GLU A 50 14.29 -4.91 32.37
C GLU A 50 14.95 -5.81 31.33
N THR A 51 15.39 -7.00 31.72
CA THR A 51 16.00 -7.98 30.83
C THR A 51 15.42 -9.35 31.14
N VAL A 52 14.72 -9.92 30.16
CA VAL A 52 14.16 -11.28 30.25
C VAL A 52 14.99 -12.19 29.36
N GLY A 53 15.62 -13.19 29.94
CA GLY A 53 16.57 -14.07 29.24
C GLY A 53 15.90 -15.12 28.34
N ASN A 54 14.62 -15.42 28.56
CA ASN A 54 13.88 -16.41 27.81
C ASN A 54 12.53 -15.84 27.35
N ASP A 55 11.45 -16.10 28.06
CA ASP A 55 10.11 -15.74 27.60
C ASP A 55 9.47 -14.70 28.52
N GLU A 56 8.76 -13.74 27.92
CA GLU A 56 7.86 -12.81 28.60
C GLU A 56 6.43 -13.06 28.13
N GLN A 57 5.48 -13.16 29.05
CA GLN A 57 4.05 -13.25 28.75
C GLN A 57 3.29 -12.17 29.52
N VAL A 58 2.54 -11.35 28.79
CA VAL A 58 1.69 -10.30 29.38
C VAL A 58 0.24 -10.53 28.96
N ASN A 59 -0.66 -10.72 29.93
CA ASN A 59 -2.10 -10.88 29.72
C ASN A 59 -2.84 -9.71 30.36
N ILE A 60 -3.60 -8.97 29.57
CA ILE A 60 -4.36 -7.80 30.03
C ILE A 60 -5.82 -8.03 29.70
N GLY A 61 -6.67 -8.09 30.73
CA GLY A 61 -8.08 -8.43 30.58
C GLY A 61 -8.94 -7.35 29.95
N GLN A 62 -8.53 -6.09 30.01
CA GLN A 62 -9.26 -4.95 29.44
C GLN A 62 -8.36 -4.07 28.60
N ASP A 63 -7.93 -2.94 29.11
CA ASP A 63 -7.27 -1.91 28.32
C ASP A 63 -5.76 -1.84 28.63
N ARG A 64 -4.98 -1.64 27.60
CA ARG A 64 -3.56 -1.27 27.69
C ARG A 64 -3.35 0.09 27.03
N ARG A 65 -2.75 1.01 27.76
CA ARG A 65 -2.31 2.30 27.24
C ARG A 65 -0.78 2.40 27.32
N HIS A 66 -0.17 2.89 26.25
CA HIS A 66 1.27 3.08 26.17
C HIS A 66 1.54 4.46 25.55
N ASP A 67 2.09 5.38 26.34
CA ASP A 67 2.45 6.73 25.91
C ASP A 67 3.97 6.87 25.94
N ILE A 68 4.59 7.13 24.80
CA ILE A 68 6.04 7.29 24.65
C ILE A 68 6.33 8.69 24.14
N GLY A 69 7.04 9.48 24.93
CA GLY A 69 7.31 10.89 24.64
C GLY A 69 8.28 11.13 23.51
N ARG A 70 9.10 10.12 23.11
CA ARG A 70 10.10 10.25 22.04
C ARG A 70 10.09 9.05 21.11
N ASP A 71 10.94 8.10 21.32
CA ASP A 71 11.20 7.04 20.36
C ASP A 71 10.77 5.69 20.91
N ASP A 72 10.11 4.87 20.08
CA ASP A 72 9.80 3.47 20.33
C ASP A 72 10.53 2.59 19.30
N PHE A 73 11.34 1.63 19.78
CA PHE A 73 12.09 0.72 18.93
C PHE A 73 11.65 -0.72 19.20
N LEU A 74 11.04 -1.34 18.20
CA LEU A 74 10.68 -2.75 18.22
C LEU A 74 11.51 -3.53 17.20
N THR A 75 12.31 -4.49 17.65
CA THR A 75 13.02 -5.43 16.78
C THR A 75 12.57 -6.85 17.08
N VAL A 76 12.03 -7.53 16.07
CA VAL A 76 11.56 -8.91 16.18
C VAL A 76 12.40 -9.80 15.28
N GLY A 77 13.15 -10.72 15.86
CA GLY A 77 14.09 -11.58 15.12
C GLY A 77 13.43 -12.64 14.22
N ARG A 78 12.16 -12.98 14.44
CA ARG A 78 11.43 -13.99 13.66
C ARG A 78 10.06 -13.50 13.24
N ASN A 79 9.01 -13.83 13.95
CA ASN A 79 7.63 -13.56 13.55
C ASN A 79 7.01 -12.48 14.43
N HIS A 80 6.35 -11.52 13.81
CA HIS A 80 5.52 -10.53 14.49
C HIS A 80 4.10 -10.67 13.99
N THR A 81 3.15 -11.04 14.86
CA THR A 81 1.75 -11.21 14.51
C THR A 81 0.89 -10.20 15.27
N ILE A 82 0.07 -9.47 14.57
CA ILE A 82 -0.91 -8.54 15.16
C ILE A 82 -2.29 -8.99 14.73
N HIS A 83 -3.18 -9.23 15.68
CA HIS A 83 -4.59 -9.53 15.44
C HIS A 83 -5.46 -8.46 16.12
N THR A 84 -6.28 -7.77 15.34
CA THR A 84 -7.23 -6.75 15.82
C THR A 84 -8.63 -7.17 15.41
N ALA A 85 -9.49 -7.45 16.38
CA ALA A 85 -10.84 -7.99 16.13
C ALA A 85 -11.82 -6.95 15.54
N LYS A 86 -11.58 -5.67 15.75
CA LYS A 86 -12.43 -4.58 15.24
C LYS A 86 -11.59 -3.61 14.42
N ASP A 87 -11.31 -2.45 14.96
CA ASP A 87 -10.70 -1.35 14.22
C ASP A 87 -9.21 -1.21 14.56
N ARG A 88 -8.41 -0.94 13.54
CA ARG A 88 -7.03 -0.51 13.69
C ARG A 88 -6.85 0.83 13.00
N THR A 89 -6.46 1.83 13.78
CA THR A 89 -6.12 3.16 13.26
C THR A 89 -4.63 3.41 13.42
N GLU A 90 -4.00 3.92 12.38
CA GLU A 90 -2.59 4.30 12.38
C GLU A 90 -2.45 5.69 11.76
N THR A 91 -1.85 6.61 12.50
CA THR A 91 -1.58 7.97 12.02
C THR A 91 -0.09 8.23 12.09
N VAL A 92 0.50 8.60 10.96
CA VAL A 92 1.92 8.92 10.85
C VAL A 92 2.07 10.37 10.43
N GLY A 93 2.59 11.20 11.32
CA GLY A 93 2.70 12.65 11.10
C GLY A 93 3.73 13.07 10.05
N ASN A 94 4.63 12.18 9.65
CA ASN A 94 5.66 12.48 8.66
C ASN A 94 5.80 11.32 7.65
N ASN A 95 6.82 10.50 7.75
CA ASN A 95 7.11 9.48 6.74
C ASN A 95 6.72 8.08 7.24
N ARG A 96 6.03 7.32 6.39
CA ARG A 96 5.86 5.88 6.54
C ARG A 96 6.66 5.16 5.45
N ARG A 97 7.42 4.15 5.82
CA ARG A 97 8.17 3.32 4.88
C ARG A 97 7.94 1.84 5.18
N ASP A 98 7.33 1.14 4.23
CA ASP A 98 7.12 -0.30 4.29
C ASP A 98 8.04 -0.98 3.26
N LYS A 99 8.80 -1.99 3.69
CA LYS A 99 9.67 -2.79 2.84
C LYS A 99 9.46 -4.27 3.11
N THR A 100 9.05 -4.99 2.08
CA THR A 100 8.85 -6.45 2.13
C THR A 100 9.79 -7.12 1.15
N ALA A 101 10.61 -8.04 1.63
CA ALA A 101 11.62 -8.70 0.79
C ALA A 101 11.03 -9.78 -0.14
N ALA A 102 9.91 -10.38 0.22
CA ALA A 102 9.27 -11.43 -0.57
C ALA A 102 7.87 -11.00 -1.03
N SER A 103 6.81 -11.41 -0.35
CA SER A 103 5.44 -11.17 -0.78
C SER A 103 4.70 -10.25 0.18
N HIS A 104 3.93 -9.33 -0.37
CA HIS A 104 2.99 -8.49 0.37
C HIS A 104 1.58 -8.83 -0.08
N TRP A 105 0.75 -9.33 0.82
CA TRP A 105 -0.64 -9.71 0.56
C TRP A 105 -1.58 -8.74 1.26
N VAL A 106 -2.50 -8.16 0.50
CA VAL A 106 -3.58 -7.30 1.01
C VAL A 106 -4.90 -7.86 0.53
N SER A 107 -5.82 -8.14 1.45
CA SER A 107 -7.19 -8.58 1.15
C SER A 107 -8.17 -7.69 1.92
N ILE A 108 -9.07 -7.04 1.19
CA ILE A 108 -10.04 -6.09 1.73
C ILE A 108 -11.43 -6.56 1.32
N GLY A 109 -12.25 -6.91 2.29
CA GLY A 109 -13.62 -7.38 2.05
C GLY A 109 -14.62 -6.29 1.68
N GLY A 110 -14.27 -5.04 1.94
CA GLY A 110 -15.14 -3.89 1.68
C GLY A 110 -14.51 -2.89 0.72
N HIS A 111 -14.46 -1.65 1.13
CA HIS A 111 -13.97 -0.51 0.35
C HIS A 111 -12.50 -0.23 0.63
N GLN A 112 -11.75 0.13 -0.42
CA GLN A 112 -10.40 0.68 -0.30
C GLN A 112 -10.36 2.05 -0.98
N GLU A 113 -9.88 3.05 -0.26
CA GLU A 113 -9.65 4.39 -0.77
C GLU A 113 -8.18 4.78 -0.57
N GLN A 114 -7.61 5.42 -1.57
CA GLN A 114 -6.26 5.96 -1.50
C GLN A 114 -6.23 7.35 -2.12
N THR A 115 -5.87 8.34 -1.34
CA THR A 115 -5.68 9.72 -1.78
C THR A 115 -4.22 10.11 -1.65
N VAL A 116 -3.65 10.65 -2.72
CA VAL A 116 -2.27 11.14 -2.78
C VAL A 116 -2.27 12.54 -3.36
N GLU A 117 -1.93 13.54 -2.56
CA GLU A 117 -1.89 14.94 -3.02
C GLU A 117 -0.72 15.22 -3.97
N GLY A 118 0.36 14.47 -3.85
CA GLY A 118 1.54 14.62 -4.67
C GLY A 118 1.61 13.60 -5.79
N HIS A 119 2.73 12.92 -5.91
CA HIS A 119 3.02 11.94 -6.94
C HIS A 119 2.72 10.53 -6.45
N SER A 120 2.08 9.73 -7.30
CA SER A 120 1.86 8.29 -7.10
C SER A 120 2.45 7.50 -8.25
N GLU A 121 3.32 6.55 -7.95
CA GLU A 121 3.95 5.67 -8.94
C GLU A 121 3.67 4.20 -8.59
N LEU A 122 3.28 3.43 -9.58
CA LEU A 122 3.12 1.99 -9.49
C LEU A 122 3.96 1.30 -10.56
N GLN A 123 4.99 0.59 -10.16
CA GLN A 123 5.89 -0.14 -11.03
C GLN A 123 5.91 -1.63 -10.70
N ALA A 124 5.85 -2.49 -11.71
CA ALA A 124 6.00 -3.93 -11.56
C ALA A 124 6.95 -4.48 -12.63
N GLY A 125 7.85 -5.37 -12.23
CA GLY A 125 8.85 -5.95 -13.14
C GLY A 125 8.26 -6.92 -14.18
N GLN A 126 7.07 -7.48 -13.93
CA GLN A 126 6.46 -8.45 -14.85
C GLN A 126 5.09 -8.02 -15.35
N ALA A 127 4.14 -7.73 -14.46
CA ALA A 127 2.78 -7.41 -14.86
C ALA A 127 2.01 -6.62 -13.78
N ILE A 128 1.17 -5.72 -14.24
CA ILE A 128 0.10 -5.10 -13.45
C ILE A 128 -1.23 -5.59 -14.05
N ARG A 129 -2.09 -6.23 -13.23
CA ARG A 129 -3.38 -6.75 -13.67
C ARG A 129 -4.48 -6.16 -12.81
N GLN A 130 -5.42 -5.48 -13.44
CA GLN A 130 -6.61 -4.92 -12.80
C GLN A 130 -7.84 -5.55 -13.43
N ARG A 131 -8.78 -6.00 -12.60
CA ARG A 131 -10.06 -6.59 -13.04
C ARG A 131 -11.19 -5.95 -12.24
N THR A 132 -12.16 -5.40 -12.93
CA THR A 132 -13.30 -4.72 -12.31
C THR A 132 -14.49 -4.73 -13.27
N LYS A 133 -15.68 -4.40 -12.77
CA LYS A 133 -16.87 -4.18 -13.62
C LYS A 133 -16.81 -2.83 -14.35
N VAL A 134 -16.24 -1.80 -13.71
CA VAL A 134 -16.08 -0.47 -14.28
C VAL A 134 -14.67 -0.01 -13.98
N PHE A 135 -13.94 0.47 -14.98
CA PHE A 135 -12.61 1.03 -14.85
C PHE A 135 -12.61 2.42 -15.45
N GLU A 136 -12.35 3.43 -14.66
CA GLU A 136 -12.33 4.83 -15.06
C GLU A 136 -10.95 5.42 -14.79
N LEU A 137 -10.38 6.10 -15.79
CA LEU A 137 -9.14 6.85 -15.70
C LEU A 137 -9.43 8.29 -16.11
N GLN A 138 -9.20 9.23 -15.23
CA GLN A 138 -9.38 10.65 -15.48
C GLN A 138 -8.06 11.38 -15.22
N ALA A 139 -7.66 12.23 -16.17
CA ALA A 139 -6.51 13.10 -16.05
C ALA A 139 -6.91 14.53 -16.45
N ALA A 140 -6.48 15.52 -15.67
CA ALA A 140 -6.82 16.92 -15.96
C ALA A 140 -6.11 17.48 -17.21
N GLU A 141 -4.87 17.02 -17.45
CA GLU A 141 -4.06 17.55 -18.56
C GLU A 141 -3.88 16.53 -19.69
N SER A 142 -3.41 15.33 -19.38
CA SER A 142 -3.20 14.30 -20.38
C SER A 142 -3.21 12.90 -19.82
N LEU A 143 -3.75 11.96 -20.58
CA LEU A 143 -3.66 10.51 -20.36
C LEU A 143 -2.84 9.89 -21.49
N THR A 144 -1.80 9.15 -21.17
CA THR A 144 -0.96 8.47 -22.15
C THR A 144 -0.88 6.97 -21.84
N LEU A 145 -1.24 6.13 -22.81
CA LEU A 145 -1.04 4.69 -22.80
C LEU A 145 0.04 4.35 -23.80
N LYS A 146 1.16 3.78 -23.36
CA LYS A 146 2.32 3.52 -24.21
C LYS A 146 2.70 2.04 -24.18
N GLY A 147 2.88 1.48 -25.38
CA GLY A 147 3.43 0.15 -25.61
C GLY A 147 4.61 0.19 -26.61
N PRO A 148 5.30 -0.94 -26.83
CA PRO A 148 6.44 -1.00 -27.77
C PRO A 148 6.08 -0.61 -29.21
N GLY A 149 4.84 -0.84 -29.65
CA GLY A 149 4.38 -0.61 -31.01
C GLY A 149 3.61 0.69 -31.21
N GLY A 150 3.33 1.47 -30.16
CA GLY A 150 2.57 2.70 -30.32
C GLY A 150 2.12 3.34 -29.02
N THR A 151 1.41 4.46 -29.17
CA THR A 151 0.93 5.31 -28.07
C THR A 151 -0.51 5.75 -28.35
N ILE A 152 -1.32 5.77 -27.32
CA ILE A 152 -2.63 6.44 -27.30
C ILE A 152 -2.49 7.61 -26.34
N ARG A 153 -2.75 8.82 -26.82
CA ARG A 153 -2.73 10.04 -26.01
C ARG A 153 -4.06 10.75 -26.10
N ILE A 154 -4.57 11.18 -24.98
CA ILE A 154 -5.78 11.97 -24.82
C ILE A 154 -5.40 13.26 -24.11
N ASP A 155 -5.60 14.41 -24.73
CA ASP A 155 -5.34 15.72 -24.15
C ASP A 155 -6.32 16.78 -24.70
N ALA A 156 -6.05 18.05 -24.41
CA ALA A 156 -6.90 19.17 -24.87
C ALA A 156 -7.05 19.28 -26.39
N SER A 157 -6.13 18.72 -27.19
CA SER A 157 -6.19 18.71 -28.64
C SER A 157 -7.04 17.56 -29.22
N GLY A 158 -7.37 16.55 -28.37
CA GLY A 158 -8.16 15.39 -28.78
C GLY A 158 -7.47 14.05 -28.47
N ILE A 159 -7.77 13.05 -29.29
CA ILE A 159 -7.21 11.70 -29.21
C ILE A 159 -6.20 11.51 -30.33
N THR A 160 -4.96 11.24 -29.96
CA THR A 160 -3.88 10.91 -30.91
C THR A 160 -3.54 9.42 -30.79
N LEU A 161 -3.54 8.75 -31.94
CA LEU A 161 -3.06 7.38 -32.08
C LEU A 161 -1.78 7.41 -32.92
N ASP A 162 -0.67 6.99 -32.35
CA ASP A 162 0.64 6.95 -33.00
C ASP A 162 1.24 5.54 -32.88
N GLY A 163 1.68 4.96 -33.99
CA GLY A 163 2.20 3.62 -34.02
C GLY A 163 2.64 3.15 -35.40
N LEU A 164 3.34 2.02 -35.44
CA LEU A 164 3.80 1.38 -36.67
C LEU A 164 2.65 1.01 -37.62
N ALA A 165 1.49 0.66 -37.08
CA ALA A 165 0.26 0.38 -37.80
C ALA A 165 -0.94 0.57 -36.90
N ILE A 166 -2.04 1.11 -37.48
CA ILE A 166 -3.35 1.18 -36.80
C ILE A 166 -4.30 0.28 -37.57
N LEU A 167 -4.66 -0.86 -36.98
CA LEU A 167 -5.60 -1.81 -37.56
C LEU A 167 -6.97 -1.64 -36.93
N ILE A 168 -7.96 -1.25 -37.73
CA ILE A 168 -9.36 -1.12 -37.35
C ILE A 168 -10.14 -2.28 -37.98
N GLN A 169 -10.66 -3.19 -37.13
CA GLN A 169 -11.47 -4.32 -37.59
C GLN A 169 -12.93 -4.09 -37.20
N GLY A 170 -13.80 -4.05 -38.22
CA GLY A 170 -15.23 -3.83 -38.08
C GLY A 170 -15.71 -2.50 -38.73
N PRO A 171 -17.03 -2.25 -38.73
CA PRO A 171 -17.58 -1.05 -39.29
C PRO A 171 -17.13 0.18 -38.51
N MET A 172 -16.59 1.17 -39.20
CA MET A 172 -16.24 2.46 -38.63
C MET A 172 -17.36 3.49 -38.99
N THR A 173 -17.98 4.04 -37.94
CA THR A 173 -18.97 5.10 -38.13
C THR A 173 -18.35 6.44 -37.70
N GLN A 174 -18.29 7.39 -38.60
CA GLN A 174 -17.88 8.75 -38.29
C GLN A 174 -19.15 9.62 -38.26
N GLN A 175 -19.43 10.23 -37.12
CA GLN A 175 -20.47 11.22 -36.96
C GLN A 175 -19.81 12.60 -36.89
N PRO A 176 -20.27 13.61 -37.68
CA PRO A 176 -19.79 14.96 -37.55
C PRO A 176 -20.21 15.52 -36.20
N GLY A 177 -19.28 15.57 -35.24
CA GLY A 177 -19.41 16.37 -34.03
C GLY A 177 -19.14 17.85 -34.40
N GLY A 178 -19.66 18.77 -33.60
CA GLY A 178 -19.55 20.22 -33.86
C GLY A 178 -18.15 20.85 -33.83
N GLY A 179 -17.10 20.09 -34.13
CA GLY A 179 -15.71 20.54 -34.30
C GLY A 179 -15.14 20.06 -35.63
N THR A 180 -14.26 20.86 -36.24
CA THR A 180 -13.50 20.47 -37.44
C THR A 180 -12.50 19.38 -37.05
N HIS A 181 -12.85 18.11 -37.30
CA HIS A 181 -11.93 17.01 -37.18
C HIS A 181 -11.32 16.71 -38.54
N SER A 182 -10.01 16.87 -38.67
CA SER A 182 -9.26 16.42 -39.84
C SER A 182 -8.55 15.10 -39.52
N ILE A 183 -8.82 14.03 -40.25
CA ILE A 183 -8.00 12.82 -40.23
C ILE A 183 -6.86 13.08 -41.23
N SER A 184 -5.66 13.33 -40.73
CA SER A 184 -4.44 13.36 -41.52
C SER A 184 -3.88 11.94 -41.63
N LEU A 185 -4.05 11.32 -42.78
CA LEU A 185 -3.35 10.08 -43.11
C LEU A 185 -1.97 10.46 -43.64
N ASN A 186 -0.96 10.45 -42.76
CA ASN A 186 0.43 10.66 -43.17
C ASN A 186 1.00 9.36 -43.77
N GLY A 187 0.57 9.08 -44.97
CA GLY A 187 1.24 8.19 -45.90
C GLY A 187 1.36 8.98 -47.19
N THR A 188 2.50 9.59 -47.46
CA THR A 188 2.79 10.09 -48.81
C THR A 188 2.89 8.88 -49.73
N PRO A 189 2.04 8.79 -50.77
CA PRO A 189 2.27 7.82 -51.84
C PRO A 189 3.68 8.07 -52.41
N GLU A 190 4.44 7.02 -52.66
CA GLU A 190 5.71 7.15 -53.36
C GLU A 190 5.51 7.92 -54.68
N PRO A 191 6.41 8.84 -55.05
CA PRO A 191 6.29 9.61 -56.31
C PRO A 191 6.34 8.64 -57.47
N GLY A 192 5.21 8.42 -58.15
CA GLY A 192 5.13 7.58 -59.34
C GLY A 192 3.98 6.60 -59.45
N GLU A 193 3.24 6.34 -58.39
CA GLU A 193 2.03 5.52 -58.50
C GLU A 193 0.79 6.36 -58.81
N PRO A 194 0.06 6.08 -59.90
CA PRO A 194 -1.14 6.82 -60.25
C PRO A 194 -2.26 6.50 -59.25
N VAL A 195 -2.68 7.49 -58.46
CA VAL A 195 -3.85 7.35 -57.59
C VAL A 195 -5.09 7.19 -58.49
N CYS A 196 -5.74 6.05 -58.43
CA CYS A 196 -7.00 5.82 -59.15
C CYS A 196 -8.12 6.65 -58.49
N VAL A 197 -8.35 7.85 -59.02
CA VAL A 197 -9.41 8.77 -58.53
C VAL A 197 -10.80 8.10 -58.63
N GLY A 198 -11.03 7.26 -59.65
CA GLY A 198 -12.27 6.48 -59.79
C GLY A 198 -12.45 5.44 -58.73
N CYS A 199 -11.34 4.81 -58.28
CA CYS A 199 -11.37 3.83 -57.16
C CYS A 199 -11.66 4.53 -55.83
N LEU A 200 -11.13 5.74 -55.63
CA LEU A 200 -11.37 6.55 -54.44
C LEU A 200 -12.83 7.01 -54.36
N LEU A 201 -13.40 7.50 -55.47
CA LEU A 201 -14.78 7.93 -55.52
C LEU A 201 -15.75 6.75 -55.32
N LYS A 202 -15.42 5.58 -55.85
CA LYS A 202 -16.22 4.36 -55.65
C LYS A 202 -16.15 3.88 -54.19
N ALA A 203 -15.00 3.90 -53.58
CA ALA A 203 -14.84 3.56 -52.15
C ALA A 203 -15.61 4.53 -51.24
N ILE A 204 -15.62 5.82 -51.56
CA ILE A 204 -16.41 6.83 -50.84
C ILE A 204 -17.90 6.56 -50.99
N ALA A 205 -18.37 6.27 -52.23
CA ALA A 205 -19.77 5.98 -52.51
C ALA A 205 -20.26 4.65 -51.84
N GLU A 206 -19.39 3.66 -51.67
CA GLU A 206 -19.65 2.40 -51.05
C GLU A 206 -19.37 2.37 -49.52
N GLY A 207 -18.94 3.49 -48.92
CA GLY A 207 -18.64 3.61 -47.50
C GLY A 207 -17.47 2.70 -47.03
N ARG A 208 -16.53 2.38 -47.93
CA ARG A 208 -15.36 1.55 -47.64
C ARG A 208 -14.17 2.39 -47.21
N SER A 209 -13.50 2.01 -46.12
CA SER A 209 -12.34 2.70 -45.57
C SER A 209 -10.98 2.33 -46.20
N VAL A 210 -10.95 1.39 -47.16
CA VAL A 210 -9.73 0.90 -47.82
C VAL A 210 -9.94 0.74 -49.31
N VAL A 211 -9.05 1.30 -50.10
CA VAL A 211 -8.96 1.06 -51.56
C VAL A 211 -7.92 -0.03 -51.78
N ARG A 212 -8.35 -1.17 -52.37
CA ARG A 212 -7.45 -2.23 -52.78
C ARG A 212 -7.08 -1.99 -54.25
N PHE A 213 -5.82 -1.86 -54.55
CA PHE A 213 -5.34 -1.86 -55.92
C PHE A 213 -5.28 -3.32 -56.40
N GLU A 214 -6.07 -3.68 -57.36
CA GLU A 214 -5.85 -4.87 -58.21
C GLU A 214 -5.00 -4.47 -59.39
N GLY A 215 -3.76 -4.99 -59.43
CA GLY A 215 -2.85 -4.85 -60.54
C GLY A 215 -3.17 -5.86 -61.64
#